data_6d2f8d32cd8ea61162865db2931a4b94
#
_entry.id   6d2f8d32cd8ea61162865db2931a4b94
#
_cell.length_a   1.000
_cell.length_b   1.000
_cell.length_c   1.000
_cell.angle_alpha   90.00
_cell.angle_beta   90.00
_cell.angle_gamma   90.00
#
_symmetry.space_group_name_H-M   'P 1'
#
loop_
_entity.id
_entity.type
_entity.pdbx_description
1 polymer ?
#
loop_
_entity_poly.entity_id
_entity_poly.type
_entity_poly.pdbx_seq_one_letter_code
_entity_poly.pdbx_strand_id
1 'polypeptide(L)'
;MPKKFYITTPLYYVNASPHIGHSYTNIAADCLARYMRRIIGEENVWFLTGTDEHGQKIQRAAEAGGWEPEEFVDTMVLTFKNLWKELNISYNDFIRTTEERHVTFVQRVLEILYQKGDIYPAKYEGWYCTPCETFWTQTQIQREVCPDCKRPVEKISETNYFFKLSKYQTWLIDFIKKSPNFIQPQIRRNEVLSFLVTNQLNDLCISRPKERLSWGISLPFSKGHVAYVWFDALINYISAVGKFDAKGNYNSQWWPADLHLIGKDILRQHAIYWPIMLYALNIEPPKTIFAHGWWLIGMNKMSKSRGNVISPLDMVADFGVDTYRYFLLRDVPFGLDGNFSEEALIKRFNSDLANDLGNLVYRTLTMIEKYFQGTIPQRQNLDEQGRQIDEKIKALPRKLASAMAIPDFNSALEYLWVLINSANKYIEDKKPWNLAKENKKEELGGFIRLLVDVIREVAEAIYPFMPQTAESIKDQIGRDKIKKGKPLFPRIDI
;
A
#
# COMPACT_ATOMS: atom_id res chain seq x y z
N MET A 1 15.27 2.37 -15.78
CA MET A 1 14.15 2.78 -14.91
C MET A 1 12.99 3.24 -15.79
N PRO A 2 11.73 3.09 -15.37
CA PRO A 2 10.59 3.58 -16.14
C PRO A 2 10.64 5.11 -16.28
N LYS A 3 10.08 5.65 -17.36
CA LYS A 3 9.95 7.11 -17.52
C LYS A 3 8.81 7.68 -16.68
N LYS A 4 7.81 6.87 -16.35
CA LYS A 4 6.65 7.18 -15.50
C LYS A 4 6.37 5.98 -14.61
N PHE A 5 5.75 6.22 -13.46
CA PHE A 5 5.37 5.20 -12.50
C PHE A 5 3.97 5.47 -11.96
N TYR A 6 3.05 4.55 -12.22
CA TYR A 6 1.68 4.61 -11.72
C TYR A 6 1.46 3.49 -10.70
N ILE A 7 1.22 3.88 -9.45
CA ILE A 7 0.93 2.98 -8.33
C ILE A 7 -0.46 3.22 -7.79
N THR A 8 -1.15 2.15 -7.42
CA THR A 8 -2.49 2.23 -6.84
C THR A 8 -2.63 1.37 -5.59
N THR A 9 -3.51 1.78 -4.68
CA THR A 9 -4.11 0.91 -3.66
C THR A 9 -5.49 0.44 -4.13
N PRO A 10 -6.13 -0.56 -3.47
CA PRO A 10 -7.54 -0.81 -3.68
C PRO A 10 -8.37 0.37 -3.18
N LEU A 11 -9.60 0.47 -3.66
CA LEU A 11 -10.59 1.33 -3.03
C LEU A 11 -11.06 0.70 -1.71
N TYR A 12 -11.20 1.53 -0.70
CA TYR A 12 -11.59 1.09 0.63
C TYR A 12 -13.10 1.20 0.82
N TYR A 13 -13.68 0.11 1.31
CA TYR A 13 -15.12 0.03 1.57
C TYR A 13 -15.48 0.86 2.80
N VAL A 14 -16.29 1.90 2.64
CA VAL A 14 -16.57 2.91 3.68
C VAL A 14 -17.69 2.51 4.66
N ASN A 15 -17.96 1.24 4.81
CA ASN A 15 -18.96 0.73 5.75
C ASN A 15 -18.55 0.84 7.23
N ALA A 16 -17.32 1.24 7.50
CA ALA A 16 -16.77 1.39 8.84
C ALA A 16 -15.45 2.18 8.82
N SER A 17 -15.04 2.76 9.97
CA SER A 17 -13.77 3.50 10.11
C SER A 17 -12.55 2.67 9.69
N PRO A 18 -11.50 3.28 9.14
CA PRO A 18 -10.31 2.57 8.71
C PRO A 18 -9.56 1.91 9.89
N HIS A 19 -8.79 0.87 9.60
CA HIS A 19 -7.99 0.09 10.55
C HIS A 19 -6.58 -0.17 10.00
N ILE A 20 -5.72 -0.82 10.79
CA ILE A 20 -4.30 -1.10 10.46
C ILE A 20 -4.12 -1.74 9.06
N GLY A 21 -5.02 -2.61 8.60
CA GLY A 21 -4.93 -3.20 7.25
C GLY A 21 -4.99 -2.16 6.13
N HIS A 22 -5.83 -1.12 6.29
CA HIS A 22 -5.93 -0.01 5.35
C HIS A 22 -4.68 0.87 5.39
N SER A 23 -4.19 1.20 6.59
CA SER A 23 -2.97 2.01 6.74
C SER A 23 -1.74 1.28 6.21
N TYR A 24 -1.63 -0.04 6.41
CA TYR A 24 -0.51 -0.84 5.90
C TYR A 24 -0.35 -0.73 4.38
N THR A 25 -1.45 -0.94 3.65
CA THR A 25 -1.44 -0.83 2.19
C THR A 25 -1.06 0.58 1.72
N ASN A 26 -1.66 1.62 2.33
CA ASN A 26 -1.37 3.00 1.93
C ASN A 26 0.05 3.45 2.30
N ILE A 27 0.55 3.07 3.46
CA ILE A 27 1.94 3.36 3.88
C ILE A 27 2.93 2.69 2.92
N ALA A 28 2.69 1.44 2.53
CA ALA A 28 3.54 0.73 1.58
C ALA A 28 3.52 1.38 0.19
N ALA A 29 2.33 1.77 -0.31
CA ALA A 29 2.20 2.48 -1.58
C ALA A 29 2.88 3.86 -1.54
N ASP A 30 2.69 4.62 -0.46
CA ASP A 30 3.32 5.92 -0.24
C ASP A 30 4.84 5.82 -0.18
N CYS A 31 5.35 4.79 0.50
CA CYS A 31 6.80 4.53 0.57
C CYS A 31 7.39 4.32 -0.84
N LEU A 32 6.75 3.50 -1.68
CA LEU A 32 7.17 3.29 -3.06
C LEU A 32 7.02 4.55 -3.91
N ALA A 33 5.92 5.29 -3.77
CA ALA A 33 5.70 6.53 -4.49
C ALA A 33 6.78 7.57 -4.15
N ARG A 34 7.08 7.79 -2.86
CA ARG A 34 8.16 8.69 -2.41
C ARG A 34 9.53 8.25 -2.91
N TYR A 35 9.81 6.94 -2.86
CA TYR A 35 11.05 6.40 -3.41
C TYR A 35 11.17 6.68 -4.91
N MET A 36 10.13 6.39 -5.68
CA MET A 36 10.14 6.59 -7.13
C MET A 36 10.22 8.07 -7.51
N ARG A 37 9.54 8.96 -6.79
CA ARG A 37 9.64 10.42 -7.00
C ARG A 37 11.07 10.93 -6.89
N ARG A 38 11.84 10.40 -5.93
CA ARG A 38 13.26 10.74 -5.80
C ARG A 38 14.12 10.24 -6.97
N ILE A 39 13.72 9.16 -7.63
CA ILE A 39 14.50 8.54 -8.69
C ILE A 39 14.17 9.11 -10.07
N ILE A 40 12.89 9.35 -10.35
CA ILE A 40 12.45 9.75 -11.70
C ILE A 40 11.79 11.14 -11.76
N GLY A 41 11.68 11.86 -10.64
CA GLY A 41 11.01 13.16 -10.53
C GLY A 41 9.57 13.06 -10.05
N GLU A 42 9.11 14.09 -9.33
CA GLU A 42 7.78 14.16 -8.73
C GLU A 42 6.66 14.06 -9.78
N GLU A 43 6.84 14.74 -10.90
CA GLU A 43 5.90 14.83 -12.03
C GLU A 43 5.74 13.52 -12.79
N ASN A 44 6.63 12.56 -12.57
CA ASN A 44 6.65 11.27 -13.26
C ASN A 44 6.06 10.13 -12.43
N VAL A 45 5.50 10.43 -11.26
CA VAL A 45 4.88 9.43 -10.37
C VAL A 45 3.44 9.81 -10.11
N TRP A 46 2.51 8.86 -10.29
CA TRP A 46 1.10 9.01 -9.95
C TRP A 46 0.70 7.95 -8.94
N PHE A 47 0.24 8.39 -7.77
CA PHE A 47 -0.27 7.54 -6.71
C PHE A 47 -1.77 7.76 -6.54
N LEU A 48 -2.57 6.72 -6.84
CA LEU A 48 -4.01 6.69 -6.71
C LEU A 48 -4.43 5.89 -5.49
N THR A 49 -5.33 6.45 -4.71
CA THR A 49 -6.10 5.76 -3.66
C THR A 49 -7.56 6.25 -3.72
N GLY A 50 -8.45 5.73 -2.88
CA GLY A 50 -9.84 6.19 -2.87
C GLY A 50 -10.77 5.30 -2.06
N THR A 51 -12.07 5.47 -2.29
CA THR A 51 -13.15 4.80 -1.57
C THR A 51 -14.12 4.10 -2.51
N ASP A 52 -14.54 2.89 -2.10
CA ASP A 52 -15.63 2.12 -2.69
C ASP A 52 -16.90 2.40 -1.88
N GLU A 53 -17.87 3.06 -2.51
CA GLU A 53 -18.99 3.70 -1.83
C GLU A 53 -20.35 3.13 -2.21
N HIS A 54 -20.41 2.19 -3.14
CA HIS A 54 -21.64 1.55 -3.56
C HIS A 54 -21.85 0.18 -2.92
N GLY A 55 -23.04 -0.42 -3.12
CA GLY A 55 -23.33 -1.78 -2.72
C GLY A 55 -24.20 -1.93 -1.47
N GLN A 56 -24.63 -3.18 -1.25
CA GLN A 56 -25.64 -3.50 -0.24
C GLN A 56 -25.18 -3.26 1.19
N LYS A 57 -23.88 -3.42 1.46
CA LYS A 57 -23.34 -3.17 2.81
C LYS A 57 -23.41 -1.70 3.21
N ILE A 58 -23.10 -0.81 2.25
CA ILE A 58 -23.18 0.63 2.45
C ILE A 58 -24.63 1.03 2.68
N GLN A 59 -25.53 0.60 1.80
CA GLN A 59 -26.96 0.88 1.96
C GLN A 59 -27.47 0.44 3.32
N ARG A 60 -27.19 -0.81 3.75
CA ARG A 60 -27.59 -1.33 5.07
C ARG A 60 -26.93 -0.59 6.24
N ALA A 61 -25.69 -0.17 6.11
CA ALA A 61 -25.00 0.59 7.16
C ALA A 61 -25.61 2.00 7.33
N ALA A 62 -25.97 2.65 6.23
CA ALA A 62 -26.66 3.93 6.24
C ALA A 62 -28.06 3.78 6.85
N GLU A 63 -28.87 2.83 6.39
CA GLU A 63 -30.21 2.53 6.92
C GLU A 63 -30.18 2.24 8.44
N ALA A 64 -29.20 1.44 8.90
CA ALA A 64 -29.06 1.12 10.31
C ALA A 64 -28.70 2.35 11.18
N GLY A 65 -28.06 3.35 10.59
CA GLY A 65 -27.75 4.64 11.22
C GLY A 65 -28.83 5.72 11.04
N GLY A 66 -29.87 5.45 10.26
CA GLY A 66 -30.91 6.44 9.89
C GLY A 66 -30.43 7.51 8.92
N TRP A 67 -29.47 7.18 8.05
CA TRP A 67 -28.86 8.07 7.07
C TRP A 67 -29.28 7.71 5.65
N GLU A 68 -29.35 8.69 4.77
CA GLU A 68 -29.31 8.44 3.32
C GLU A 68 -27.89 7.93 2.93
N PRO A 69 -27.78 6.97 1.98
CA PRO A 69 -26.48 6.41 1.62
C PRO A 69 -25.44 7.44 1.20
N GLU A 70 -25.82 8.48 0.45
CA GLU A 70 -24.93 9.55 0.00
C GLU A 70 -24.35 10.35 1.18
N GLU A 71 -25.19 10.77 2.12
CA GLU A 71 -24.77 11.50 3.32
C GLU A 71 -23.86 10.64 4.21
N PHE A 72 -24.17 9.34 4.31
CA PHE A 72 -23.35 8.39 5.06
C PHE A 72 -21.95 8.27 4.47
N VAL A 73 -21.83 8.05 3.15
CA VAL A 73 -20.49 7.90 2.52
C VAL A 73 -19.70 9.20 2.53
N ASP A 74 -20.35 10.36 2.38
CA ASP A 74 -19.70 11.66 2.50
C ASP A 74 -19.07 11.87 3.87
N THR A 75 -19.77 11.47 4.93
CA THR A 75 -19.23 11.50 6.29
C THR A 75 -18.08 10.52 6.48
N MET A 76 -18.24 9.30 6.00
CA MET A 76 -17.24 8.24 6.17
C MET A 76 -15.95 8.51 5.40
N VAL A 77 -16.02 9.08 4.21
CA VAL A 77 -14.83 9.47 3.41
C VAL A 77 -13.92 10.43 4.17
N LEU A 78 -14.49 11.34 4.96
CA LEU A 78 -13.69 12.26 5.77
C LEU A 78 -12.80 11.52 6.79
N THR A 79 -13.25 10.39 7.33
CA THR A 79 -12.45 9.58 8.26
C THR A 79 -11.22 8.98 7.58
N PHE A 80 -11.37 8.52 6.33
CA PHE A 80 -10.25 8.00 5.52
C PHE A 80 -9.29 9.13 5.13
N LYS A 81 -9.79 10.25 4.63
CA LYS A 81 -8.95 11.40 4.27
C LYS A 81 -8.18 11.95 5.47
N ASN A 82 -8.83 12.02 6.64
CA ASN A 82 -8.16 12.41 7.87
C ASN A 82 -7.04 11.44 8.25
N LEU A 83 -7.33 10.13 8.21
CA LEU A 83 -6.29 9.14 8.49
C LEU A 83 -5.10 9.25 7.52
N TRP A 84 -5.35 9.44 6.21
CA TRP A 84 -4.26 9.59 5.24
C TRP A 84 -3.41 10.84 5.50
N LYS A 85 -4.03 11.92 5.95
CA LYS A 85 -3.34 13.14 6.38
C LYS A 85 -2.44 12.87 7.59
N GLU A 86 -2.99 12.26 8.64
CA GLU A 86 -2.25 11.94 9.87
C GLU A 86 -1.10 10.93 9.62
N LEU A 87 -1.29 10.01 8.68
CA LEU A 87 -0.25 9.07 8.24
C LEU A 87 0.75 9.67 7.25
N ASN A 88 0.61 10.95 6.88
CA ASN A 88 1.46 11.64 5.90
C ASN A 88 1.50 10.91 4.55
N ILE A 89 0.33 10.45 4.05
CA ILE A 89 0.20 9.79 2.75
C ILE A 89 0.17 10.83 1.63
N SER A 90 1.05 10.69 0.66
CA SER A 90 1.28 11.65 -0.43
C SER A 90 0.63 11.25 -1.76
N TYR A 91 -0.65 10.82 -1.73
CA TYR A 91 -1.36 10.47 -2.96
C TYR A 91 -1.55 11.69 -3.89
N ASN A 92 -1.60 11.43 -5.20
CA ASN A 92 -1.87 12.46 -6.22
C ASN A 92 -3.37 12.62 -6.45
N ASP A 93 -4.13 11.53 -6.37
CA ASP A 93 -5.57 11.54 -6.58
C ASP A 93 -6.27 10.60 -5.59
N PHE A 94 -7.44 11.05 -5.13
CA PHE A 94 -8.33 10.29 -4.26
C PHE A 94 -9.67 10.17 -4.98
N ILE A 95 -9.91 9.02 -5.62
CA ILE A 95 -11.13 8.77 -6.37
C ILE A 95 -12.22 8.16 -5.49
N ARG A 96 -13.47 8.62 -5.70
CA ARG A 96 -14.68 8.06 -5.09
C ARG A 96 -15.51 7.39 -6.18
N THR A 97 -16.10 6.23 -5.91
CA THR A 97 -16.97 5.58 -6.90
C THR A 97 -18.27 6.35 -7.15
N THR A 98 -18.65 7.28 -6.27
CA THR A 98 -19.78 8.20 -6.43
C THR A 98 -19.47 9.44 -7.28
N GLU A 99 -18.21 9.72 -7.60
CA GLU A 99 -17.86 10.87 -8.44
C GLU A 99 -18.37 10.70 -9.86
N GLU A 100 -18.92 11.77 -10.42
CA GLU A 100 -19.50 11.80 -11.78
C GLU A 100 -18.51 11.30 -12.84
N ARG A 101 -17.21 11.65 -12.70
CA ARG A 101 -16.16 11.19 -13.63
C ARG A 101 -16.03 9.66 -13.62
N HIS A 102 -16.22 9.01 -12.47
CA HIS A 102 -16.18 7.55 -12.35
C HIS A 102 -17.48 6.93 -12.83
N VAL A 103 -18.62 7.43 -12.37
CA VAL A 103 -19.96 6.94 -12.75
C VAL A 103 -20.15 6.93 -14.28
N THR A 104 -19.86 8.05 -14.93
CA THR A 104 -19.97 8.19 -16.40
C THR A 104 -19.01 7.22 -17.11
N PHE A 105 -17.80 7.04 -16.59
CA PHE A 105 -16.82 6.12 -17.17
C PHE A 105 -17.28 4.66 -17.04
N VAL A 106 -17.80 4.25 -15.88
CA VAL A 106 -18.34 2.89 -15.66
C VAL A 106 -19.52 2.61 -16.59
N GLN A 107 -20.45 3.57 -16.73
CA GLN A 107 -21.56 3.45 -17.67
C GLN A 107 -21.06 3.25 -19.11
N ARG A 108 -20.03 3.98 -19.51
CA ARG A 108 -19.43 3.80 -20.85
C ARG A 108 -18.80 2.43 -21.05
N VAL A 109 -18.10 1.92 -20.04
CA VAL A 109 -17.54 0.54 -20.05
C VAL A 109 -18.65 -0.50 -20.20
N LEU A 110 -19.72 -0.37 -19.41
CA LEU A 110 -20.88 -1.27 -19.47
C LEU A 110 -21.52 -1.26 -20.84
N GLU A 111 -21.70 -0.08 -21.43
CA GLU A 111 -22.27 0.07 -22.78
C GLU A 111 -21.40 -0.61 -23.86
N ILE A 112 -20.08 -0.38 -23.84
CA ILE A 112 -19.13 -0.99 -24.78
C ILE A 112 -19.21 -2.50 -24.71
N LEU A 113 -19.16 -3.09 -23.51
CA LEU A 113 -19.18 -4.55 -23.31
C LEU A 113 -20.56 -5.14 -23.68
N TYR A 114 -21.65 -4.42 -23.43
CA TYR A 114 -23.00 -4.84 -23.83
C TYR A 114 -23.14 -4.86 -25.36
N GLN A 115 -22.74 -3.79 -26.03
CA GLN A 115 -22.73 -3.71 -27.50
C GLN A 115 -21.84 -4.77 -28.15
N LYS A 116 -20.73 -5.15 -27.51
CA LYS A 116 -19.84 -6.23 -27.94
C LYS A 116 -20.44 -7.62 -27.73
N GLY A 117 -21.56 -7.72 -27.00
CA GLY A 117 -22.20 -9.00 -26.64
C GLY A 117 -21.44 -9.79 -25.56
N ASP A 118 -20.56 -9.14 -24.81
CA ASP A 118 -19.88 -9.75 -23.67
C ASP A 118 -20.70 -9.63 -22.36
N ILE A 119 -21.77 -8.83 -22.37
CA ILE A 119 -22.77 -8.75 -21.32
C ILE A 119 -24.12 -9.23 -21.89
N TYR A 120 -24.84 -10.06 -21.11
CA TYR A 120 -26.13 -10.62 -21.50
C TYR A 120 -27.04 -10.79 -20.29
N PRO A 121 -28.39 -10.70 -20.46
CA PRO A 121 -29.32 -10.98 -19.38
C PRO A 121 -29.53 -12.49 -19.20
N ALA A 122 -29.65 -12.94 -17.94
CA ALA A 122 -30.01 -14.31 -17.61
C ALA A 122 -30.75 -14.38 -16.26
N LYS A 123 -31.61 -15.40 -16.10
CA LYS A 123 -32.21 -15.70 -14.81
C LYS A 123 -31.16 -16.41 -13.93
N TYR A 124 -30.96 -15.87 -12.74
CA TYR A 124 -30.10 -16.49 -11.73
C TYR A 124 -30.97 -17.14 -10.65
N GLU A 125 -30.71 -18.40 -10.38
CA GLU A 125 -31.27 -19.14 -9.24
C GLU A 125 -30.10 -19.75 -8.45
N GLY A 126 -29.94 -19.33 -7.21
CA GLY A 126 -28.82 -19.80 -6.41
C GLY A 126 -28.74 -19.15 -5.02
N TRP A 127 -27.58 -19.25 -4.42
CA TRP A 127 -27.30 -18.74 -3.08
C TRP A 127 -26.52 -17.43 -3.14
N TYR A 128 -26.86 -16.49 -2.27
CA TYR A 128 -26.20 -15.21 -2.17
C TYR A 128 -25.73 -14.95 -0.74
N CYS A 129 -24.47 -14.55 -0.63
CA CYS A 129 -23.89 -14.09 0.62
C CYS A 129 -23.86 -12.56 0.65
N THR A 130 -24.75 -11.93 1.42
CA THR A 130 -24.78 -10.46 1.57
C THR A 130 -23.47 -9.90 2.15
N PRO A 131 -22.86 -10.52 3.21
CA PRO A 131 -21.59 -10.01 3.72
C PRO A 131 -20.39 -10.08 2.77
N CYS A 132 -20.38 -11.01 1.81
CA CYS A 132 -19.32 -11.11 0.79
C CYS A 132 -19.76 -10.50 -0.55
N GLU A 133 -21.05 -10.16 -0.67
CA GLU A 133 -21.69 -9.71 -1.92
C GLU A 133 -21.44 -10.68 -3.10
N THR A 134 -21.39 -11.99 -2.79
CA THR A 134 -20.97 -13.03 -3.71
C THR A 134 -22.08 -14.06 -3.92
N PHE A 135 -22.25 -14.47 -5.18
CA PHE A 135 -23.14 -15.58 -5.55
C PHE A 135 -22.42 -16.92 -5.43
N TRP A 136 -23.19 -17.92 -5.02
CA TRP A 136 -22.74 -19.30 -4.85
C TRP A 136 -23.71 -20.27 -5.52
N THR A 137 -23.17 -21.26 -6.23
CA THR A 137 -23.96 -22.36 -6.76
C THR A 137 -24.34 -23.35 -5.65
N GLN A 138 -25.39 -24.16 -5.88
CA GLN A 138 -25.81 -25.19 -4.94
C GLN A 138 -24.68 -26.16 -4.55
N THR A 139 -23.77 -26.46 -5.49
CA THR A 139 -22.64 -27.38 -5.26
C THR A 139 -21.52 -26.76 -4.40
N GLN A 140 -21.44 -25.45 -4.33
CA GLN A 140 -20.43 -24.73 -3.55
C GLN A 140 -20.86 -24.48 -2.11
N ILE A 141 -22.16 -24.56 -1.83
CA ILE A 141 -22.72 -24.31 -0.50
C ILE A 141 -22.84 -25.60 0.29
N GLN A 142 -22.37 -25.58 1.53
CA GLN A 142 -22.57 -26.62 2.53
C GLN A 142 -23.27 -26.00 3.74
N ARG A 143 -24.35 -26.65 4.19
CA ARG A 143 -25.14 -26.23 5.37
C ARG A 143 -25.66 -24.78 5.30
N GLU A 144 -25.96 -24.29 4.11
CA GLU A 144 -26.47 -22.93 3.88
C GLU A 144 -25.57 -21.82 4.43
N VAL A 145 -24.26 -22.05 4.46
CA VAL A 145 -23.26 -21.06 4.87
C VAL A 145 -22.28 -20.73 3.73
N CYS A 146 -21.84 -19.48 3.70
CA CYS A 146 -20.86 -18.99 2.75
C CYS A 146 -19.51 -19.69 2.91
N PRO A 147 -18.92 -20.24 1.86
CA PRO A 147 -17.59 -20.88 1.92
C PRO A 147 -16.49 -19.94 2.43
N ASP A 148 -16.59 -18.64 2.11
CA ASP A 148 -15.55 -17.66 2.45
C ASP A 148 -15.71 -17.13 3.90
N CYS A 149 -16.86 -16.55 4.24
CA CYS A 149 -17.04 -15.88 5.53
C CYS A 149 -17.76 -16.71 6.60
N LYS A 150 -18.25 -17.91 6.26
CA LYS A 150 -18.98 -18.84 7.14
C LYS A 150 -20.28 -18.28 7.72
N ARG A 151 -20.84 -17.21 7.15
CA ARG A 151 -22.14 -16.63 7.53
C ARG A 151 -23.27 -17.27 6.70
N PRO A 152 -24.54 -17.21 7.17
CA PRO A 152 -25.68 -17.68 6.42
C PRO A 152 -25.80 -17.05 5.03
N VAL A 153 -26.29 -17.81 4.07
CA VAL A 153 -26.60 -17.35 2.70
C VAL A 153 -28.09 -17.40 2.43
N GLU A 154 -28.56 -16.56 1.51
CA GLU A 154 -29.94 -16.44 1.11
C GLU A 154 -30.16 -17.11 -0.26
N LYS A 155 -31.24 -17.87 -0.43
CA LYS A 155 -31.62 -18.39 -1.75
C LYS A 155 -32.38 -17.30 -2.51
N ILE A 156 -31.92 -17.00 -3.72
CA ILE A 156 -32.50 -15.96 -4.55
C ILE A 156 -32.83 -16.47 -5.95
N SER A 157 -33.84 -15.86 -6.57
CA SER A 157 -34.22 -16.09 -7.96
C SER A 157 -34.57 -14.74 -8.58
N GLU A 158 -33.70 -14.23 -9.45
CA GLU A 158 -33.84 -12.91 -10.04
C GLU A 158 -33.21 -12.87 -11.44
N THR A 159 -33.67 -11.95 -12.30
CA THR A 159 -33.04 -11.71 -13.59
C THR A 159 -31.93 -10.70 -13.40
N ASN A 160 -30.74 -11.05 -13.87
CA ASN A 160 -29.54 -10.21 -13.78
C ASN A 160 -28.79 -10.17 -15.11
N TYR A 161 -27.81 -9.29 -15.20
CA TYR A 161 -26.85 -9.23 -16.30
C TYR A 161 -25.56 -9.92 -15.90
N PHE A 162 -25.01 -10.67 -16.85
CA PHE A 162 -23.78 -11.45 -16.68
C PHE A 162 -22.72 -11.02 -17.69
N PHE A 163 -21.49 -10.91 -17.18
CA PHE A 163 -20.31 -10.72 -18.03
C PHE A 163 -19.68 -12.08 -18.35
N LYS A 164 -19.39 -12.34 -19.63
CA LYS A 164 -18.83 -13.60 -20.14
C LYS A 164 -17.40 -13.82 -19.69
N LEU A 165 -17.19 -13.93 -18.37
CA LEU A 165 -15.87 -14.14 -17.76
C LEU A 165 -15.24 -15.45 -18.22
N SER A 166 -16.03 -16.54 -18.33
CA SER A 166 -15.60 -17.87 -18.74
C SER A 166 -14.96 -17.91 -20.11
N LYS A 167 -15.43 -17.06 -21.05
CA LYS A 167 -14.93 -16.93 -22.42
C LYS A 167 -13.42 -16.64 -22.48
N TYR A 168 -12.89 -15.97 -21.47
CA TYR A 168 -11.52 -15.45 -21.45
C TYR A 168 -10.55 -16.23 -20.56
N GLN A 169 -10.98 -17.35 -19.95
CA GLN A 169 -10.16 -18.12 -19.02
C GLN A 169 -8.86 -18.63 -19.65
N THR A 170 -8.93 -19.21 -20.85
CA THR A 170 -7.75 -19.75 -21.55
C THR A 170 -6.73 -18.64 -21.81
N TRP A 171 -7.19 -17.48 -22.30
CA TRP A 171 -6.34 -16.33 -22.51
C TRP A 171 -5.64 -15.91 -21.20
N LEU A 172 -6.37 -15.83 -20.07
CA LEU A 172 -5.80 -15.40 -18.80
C LEU A 172 -4.73 -16.38 -18.30
N ILE A 173 -4.97 -17.69 -18.42
CA ILE A 173 -3.99 -18.71 -18.04
C ILE A 173 -2.69 -18.53 -18.83
N ASP A 174 -2.80 -18.36 -20.16
CA ASP A 174 -1.66 -18.17 -21.03
C ASP A 174 -0.93 -16.85 -20.75
N PHE A 175 -1.67 -15.79 -20.49
CA PHE A 175 -1.11 -14.48 -20.11
C PHE A 175 -0.30 -14.58 -18.82
N ILE A 176 -0.86 -15.18 -17.74
CA ILE A 176 -0.16 -15.32 -16.46
C ILE A 176 1.08 -16.22 -16.62
N LYS A 177 1.02 -17.28 -17.44
CA LYS A 177 2.19 -18.14 -17.71
C LYS A 177 3.32 -17.37 -18.38
N LYS A 178 3.00 -16.54 -19.37
CA LYS A 178 3.96 -15.74 -20.14
C LYS A 178 4.49 -14.51 -19.37
N SER A 179 3.78 -14.06 -18.32
CA SER A 179 4.09 -12.87 -17.56
C SER A 179 4.43 -13.23 -16.10
N PRO A 180 5.66 -13.71 -15.79
CA PRO A 180 6.01 -14.25 -14.48
C PRO A 180 5.91 -13.22 -13.34
N ASN A 181 6.05 -11.93 -13.65
CA ASN A 181 5.98 -10.83 -12.68
C ASN A 181 4.59 -10.20 -12.55
N PHE A 182 3.61 -10.67 -13.32
CA PHE A 182 2.26 -10.09 -13.29
C PHE A 182 1.58 -10.21 -11.91
N ILE A 183 1.76 -11.35 -11.23
CA ILE A 183 1.23 -11.57 -9.88
C ILE A 183 2.40 -11.86 -8.93
N GLN A 184 2.49 -11.05 -7.87
CA GLN A 184 3.51 -11.17 -6.83
C GLN A 184 2.86 -11.21 -5.42
N PRO A 185 3.50 -11.84 -4.43
CA PRO A 185 4.65 -12.73 -4.57
C PRO A 185 4.31 -14.06 -5.28
N GLN A 186 5.34 -14.83 -5.63
CA GLN A 186 5.22 -16.08 -6.42
C GLN A 186 4.17 -17.05 -5.86
N ILE A 187 4.01 -17.13 -4.54
CA ILE A 187 3.00 -17.99 -3.91
C ILE A 187 1.58 -17.60 -4.36
N ARG A 188 1.29 -16.32 -4.53
CA ARG A 188 -0.02 -15.82 -4.98
C ARG A 188 -0.26 -16.11 -6.46
N ARG A 189 0.79 -16.02 -7.27
CA ARG A 189 0.72 -16.45 -8.68
C ARG A 189 0.37 -17.93 -8.81
N ASN A 190 1.02 -18.77 -8.01
CA ASN A 190 0.79 -20.22 -8.02
C ASN A 190 -0.65 -20.54 -7.55
N GLU A 191 -1.16 -19.85 -6.53
CA GLU A 191 -2.54 -19.97 -6.05
C GLU A 191 -3.55 -19.67 -7.16
N VAL A 192 -3.40 -18.55 -7.86
CA VAL A 192 -4.30 -18.13 -8.96
C VAL A 192 -4.21 -19.10 -10.13
N LEU A 193 -3.01 -19.50 -10.56
CA LEU A 193 -2.83 -20.46 -11.66
C LEU A 193 -3.43 -21.83 -11.33
N SER A 194 -3.20 -22.35 -10.12
CA SER A 194 -3.79 -23.61 -9.67
C SER A 194 -5.31 -23.52 -9.70
N PHE A 195 -5.89 -22.45 -9.18
CA PHE A 195 -7.34 -22.24 -9.23
C PHE A 195 -7.88 -22.25 -10.66
N LEU A 196 -7.25 -21.50 -11.59
CA LEU A 196 -7.70 -21.37 -12.97
C LEU A 196 -7.55 -22.67 -13.79
N VAL A 197 -6.55 -23.49 -13.46
CA VAL A 197 -6.33 -24.78 -14.15
C VAL A 197 -7.25 -25.86 -13.65
N THR A 198 -7.60 -25.83 -12.35
CA THR A 198 -8.44 -26.88 -11.75
C THR A 198 -9.93 -26.58 -11.77
N ASN A 199 -10.33 -25.33 -12.00
CA ASN A 199 -11.72 -24.92 -11.99
C ASN A 199 -12.10 -24.21 -13.29
N GLN A 200 -13.30 -24.50 -13.79
CA GLN A 200 -13.91 -23.72 -14.85
C GLN A 200 -14.51 -22.42 -14.25
N LEU A 201 -14.19 -21.27 -14.85
CA LEU A 201 -14.82 -20.02 -14.48
C LEU A 201 -16.28 -20.00 -14.91
N ASN A 202 -17.14 -19.53 -14.02
CA ASN A 202 -18.51 -19.14 -14.37
C ASN A 202 -18.53 -17.69 -14.83
N ASP A 203 -19.54 -17.32 -15.62
CA ASP A 203 -19.79 -15.93 -15.96
C ASP A 203 -20.13 -15.12 -14.73
N LEU A 204 -19.66 -13.89 -14.70
CA LEU A 204 -19.79 -13.01 -13.53
C LEU A 204 -21.12 -12.27 -13.56
N CYS A 205 -21.94 -12.43 -12.55
CA CYS A 205 -23.15 -11.60 -12.38
C CYS A 205 -22.75 -10.17 -12.01
N ILE A 206 -23.05 -9.22 -12.91
CA ILE A 206 -22.57 -7.83 -12.82
C ILE A 206 -23.68 -6.82 -12.50
N SER A 207 -24.86 -7.27 -12.11
CA SER A 207 -25.98 -6.38 -11.77
C SER A 207 -26.74 -6.83 -10.54
N ARG A 208 -27.55 -5.90 -10.01
CA ARG A 208 -28.56 -6.14 -8.98
C ARG A 208 -29.84 -5.42 -9.36
N PRO A 209 -31.01 -6.01 -9.17
CA PRO A 209 -32.28 -5.30 -9.32
C PRO A 209 -32.38 -4.16 -8.30
N LYS A 210 -32.91 -3.00 -8.74
CA LYS A 210 -33.07 -1.80 -7.88
C LYS A 210 -34.01 -2.03 -6.69
N GLU A 211 -34.94 -2.96 -6.81
CA GLU A 211 -35.83 -3.35 -5.71
C GLU A 211 -35.05 -3.95 -4.52
N ARG A 212 -33.90 -4.57 -4.82
CA ARG A 212 -33.01 -5.15 -3.80
C ARG A 212 -31.89 -4.21 -3.38
N LEU A 213 -31.33 -3.47 -4.33
CA LEU A 213 -30.21 -2.55 -4.14
C LEU A 213 -30.44 -1.31 -4.98
N SER A 214 -30.87 -0.23 -4.34
CA SER A 214 -31.09 1.06 -5.02
C SER A 214 -29.80 1.90 -5.12
N TRP A 215 -28.83 1.66 -4.23
CA TRP A 215 -27.59 2.42 -4.13
C TRP A 215 -26.46 1.80 -4.97
N GLY A 216 -26.24 2.38 -6.16
CA GLY A 216 -25.23 1.93 -7.12
C GLY A 216 -25.38 2.60 -8.48
N ILE A 217 -24.42 2.38 -9.38
CA ILE A 217 -24.41 2.94 -10.73
C ILE A 217 -25.46 2.25 -11.59
N SER A 218 -26.41 3.02 -12.13
CA SER A 218 -27.45 2.51 -13.02
C SER A 218 -26.86 1.97 -14.34
N LEU A 219 -27.34 0.78 -14.78
CA LEU A 219 -26.93 0.23 -16.07
C LEU A 219 -27.51 1.08 -17.22
N PRO A 220 -26.72 1.49 -18.23
CA PRO A 220 -27.20 2.32 -19.33
C PRO A 220 -28.25 1.64 -20.22
N PHE A 221 -28.20 0.29 -20.28
CA PHE A 221 -29.12 -0.54 -21.07
C PHE A 221 -30.28 -1.14 -20.25
N SER A 222 -30.37 -0.87 -18.93
CA SER A 222 -31.43 -1.38 -18.07
C SER A 222 -31.72 -0.45 -16.88
N LYS A 223 -32.85 0.25 -16.94
CA LYS A 223 -33.26 1.19 -15.88
C LYS A 223 -33.57 0.53 -14.53
N GLY A 224 -33.92 -0.77 -14.53
CA GLY A 224 -34.26 -1.54 -13.32
C GLY A 224 -33.07 -2.16 -12.58
N HIS A 225 -31.83 -1.89 -13.01
CA HIS A 225 -30.65 -2.51 -12.43
C HIS A 225 -29.55 -1.51 -12.11
N VAL A 226 -28.74 -1.83 -11.10
CA VAL A 226 -27.48 -1.16 -10.78
C VAL A 226 -26.30 -2.13 -10.97
N ALA A 227 -25.11 -1.56 -11.18
CA ALA A 227 -23.88 -2.32 -11.34
C ALA A 227 -23.48 -3.04 -10.04
N TYR A 228 -22.89 -4.21 -10.19
CA TYR A 228 -22.27 -4.95 -9.10
C TYR A 228 -21.00 -4.24 -8.63
N VAL A 229 -20.89 -4.10 -7.31
CA VAL A 229 -19.84 -3.30 -6.64
C VAL A 229 -18.43 -3.62 -7.14
N TRP A 230 -18.05 -4.87 -7.31
CA TRP A 230 -16.71 -5.23 -7.79
C TRP A 230 -16.48 -4.87 -9.26
N PHE A 231 -17.52 -4.94 -10.08
CA PHE A 231 -17.41 -4.50 -11.49
C PHE A 231 -17.25 -2.98 -11.58
N ASP A 232 -17.95 -2.27 -10.73
CA ASP A 232 -17.85 -0.82 -10.55
C ASP A 232 -16.46 -0.44 -10.00
N ALA A 233 -16.10 -0.92 -8.81
CA ALA A 233 -14.91 -0.53 -8.11
C ALA A 233 -13.61 -0.77 -8.90
N LEU A 234 -13.46 -1.91 -9.61
CA LEU A 234 -12.24 -2.21 -10.36
C LEU A 234 -11.94 -1.22 -11.49
N ILE A 235 -12.96 -0.57 -12.04
CA ILE A 235 -12.81 0.41 -13.13
C ILE A 235 -12.13 1.71 -12.66
N ASN A 236 -12.05 1.96 -11.34
CA ASN A 236 -11.42 3.15 -10.79
C ASN A 236 -10.00 3.37 -11.33
N TYR A 237 -9.24 2.30 -11.49
CA TYR A 237 -7.83 2.35 -11.90
C TYR A 237 -7.60 2.99 -13.26
N ILE A 238 -8.59 2.90 -14.15
CA ILE A 238 -8.54 3.49 -15.48
C ILE A 238 -9.38 4.76 -15.59
N SER A 239 -10.48 4.88 -14.83
CA SER A 239 -11.33 6.08 -14.87
C SER A 239 -10.64 7.30 -14.25
N ALA A 240 -9.76 7.10 -13.25
CA ALA A 240 -9.00 8.17 -12.62
C ALA A 240 -7.96 8.82 -13.54
N VAL A 241 -7.43 8.08 -14.52
CA VAL A 241 -6.26 8.51 -15.28
C VAL A 241 -6.46 8.54 -16.80
N GLY A 242 -7.64 8.18 -17.30
CA GLY A 242 -7.86 8.08 -18.73
C GLY A 242 -9.30 8.38 -19.16
N LYS A 243 -9.52 8.30 -20.46
CA LYS A 243 -10.84 8.50 -21.08
C LYS A 243 -10.97 7.68 -22.35
N PHE A 244 -12.21 7.39 -22.74
CA PHE A 244 -12.53 6.84 -24.05
C PHE A 244 -12.69 7.97 -25.08
N ASP A 245 -12.16 7.75 -26.27
CA ASP A 245 -12.46 8.60 -27.42
C ASP A 245 -13.87 8.29 -28.01
N ALA A 246 -14.28 9.04 -29.01
CA ALA A 246 -15.56 8.84 -29.67
C ALA A 246 -15.72 7.47 -30.36
N LYS A 247 -14.60 6.80 -30.67
CA LYS A 247 -14.56 5.47 -31.27
C LYS A 247 -14.53 4.34 -30.22
N GLY A 248 -14.49 4.70 -28.93
CA GLY A 248 -14.42 3.74 -27.83
C GLY A 248 -13.00 3.22 -27.53
N ASN A 249 -11.94 3.86 -28.04
CA ASN A 249 -10.57 3.52 -27.66
C ASN A 249 -10.20 4.22 -26.35
N TYR A 250 -9.59 3.48 -25.45
CA TYR A 250 -9.09 4.04 -24.18
C TYR A 250 -7.75 4.75 -24.38
N ASN A 251 -7.63 5.94 -23.79
CA ASN A 251 -6.43 6.77 -23.86
C ASN A 251 -6.04 7.24 -22.46
N SER A 252 -4.79 7.03 -22.09
CA SER A 252 -4.20 7.52 -20.84
C SER A 252 -2.71 7.72 -21.01
N GLN A 253 -2.18 8.74 -20.34
CA GLN A 253 -0.73 8.92 -20.25
C GLN A 253 -0.10 8.09 -19.12
N TRP A 254 -0.90 7.56 -18.18
CA TRP A 254 -0.44 6.84 -16.99
C TRP A 254 -0.64 5.32 -17.11
N TRP A 255 -1.62 4.87 -17.89
CA TRP A 255 -1.88 3.45 -18.06
C TRP A 255 -0.93 2.79 -19.05
N PRO A 256 -0.47 1.53 -18.84
CA PRO A 256 -0.87 0.64 -17.76
C PRO A 256 -0.20 0.99 -16.42
N ALA A 257 -0.91 0.67 -15.31
CA ALA A 257 -0.33 0.81 -13.98
C ALA A 257 0.91 -0.08 -13.83
N ASP A 258 1.95 0.47 -13.19
CA ASP A 258 3.17 -0.29 -12.89
C ASP A 258 2.92 -1.27 -11.74
N LEU A 259 2.11 -0.84 -10.74
CA LEU A 259 1.83 -1.66 -9.57
C LEU A 259 0.43 -1.41 -9.01
N HIS A 260 -0.37 -2.47 -8.92
CA HIS A 260 -1.52 -2.56 -8.03
C HIS A 260 -1.10 -3.24 -6.72
N LEU A 261 -1.12 -2.50 -5.62
CA LEU A 261 -0.78 -2.99 -4.30
C LEU A 261 -2.05 -3.31 -3.53
N ILE A 262 -2.30 -4.58 -3.21
CA ILE A 262 -3.57 -5.06 -2.66
C ILE A 262 -3.38 -6.02 -1.48
N GLY A 263 -4.41 -6.20 -0.67
CA GLY A 263 -4.49 -7.29 0.29
C GLY A 263 -4.76 -8.64 -0.40
N LYS A 264 -4.24 -9.72 0.15
CA LYS A 264 -4.43 -11.08 -0.40
C LYS A 264 -5.89 -11.54 -0.46
N ASP A 265 -6.76 -10.97 0.34
CA ASP A 265 -8.20 -11.29 0.40
C ASP A 265 -8.99 -10.86 -0.85
N ILE A 266 -8.48 -9.90 -1.60
CA ILE A 266 -9.07 -9.41 -2.84
C ILE A 266 -8.26 -9.80 -4.09
N LEU A 267 -7.37 -10.78 -3.93
CA LEU A 267 -6.50 -11.25 -5.02
C LEU A 267 -7.30 -11.76 -6.21
N ARG A 268 -8.37 -12.52 -5.98
CA ARG A 268 -9.18 -13.12 -7.06
C ARG A 268 -9.80 -12.04 -7.95
N GLN A 269 -10.32 -10.98 -7.36
CA GLN A 269 -10.93 -9.88 -8.10
C GLN A 269 -9.90 -9.15 -8.98
N HIS A 270 -8.72 -8.92 -8.47
CA HIS A 270 -7.66 -8.20 -9.17
C HIS A 270 -6.87 -9.05 -10.16
N ALA A 271 -6.69 -10.34 -9.88
CA ALA A 271 -5.89 -11.22 -10.72
C ALA A 271 -6.71 -12.04 -11.74
N ILE A 272 -8.05 -12.08 -11.59
CA ILE A 272 -8.94 -12.82 -12.51
C ILE A 272 -9.93 -11.86 -13.17
N TYR A 273 -10.78 -11.18 -12.40
CA TYR A 273 -11.83 -10.35 -12.99
C TYR A 273 -11.25 -9.15 -13.72
N TRP A 274 -10.36 -8.42 -13.08
CA TRP A 274 -9.80 -7.18 -13.60
C TRP A 274 -9.05 -7.35 -14.94
N PRO A 275 -8.07 -8.26 -15.09
CA PRO A 275 -7.38 -8.43 -16.37
C PRO A 275 -8.30 -8.94 -17.47
N ILE A 276 -9.33 -9.74 -17.16
CA ILE A 276 -10.32 -10.17 -18.16
C ILE A 276 -11.19 -8.99 -18.60
N MET A 277 -11.64 -8.13 -17.68
CA MET A 277 -12.41 -6.91 -18.01
C MET A 277 -11.59 -6.00 -18.95
N LEU A 278 -10.32 -5.78 -18.63
CA LEU A 278 -9.42 -4.97 -19.46
C LEU A 278 -9.22 -5.57 -20.84
N TYR A 279 -8.95 -6.87 -20.91
CA TYR A 279 -8.77 -7.56 -22.18
C TYR A 279 -10.03 -7.52 -23.05
N ALA A 280 -11.21 -7.67 -22.44
CA ALA A 280 -12.47 -7.53 -23.14
C ALA A 280 -12.68 -6.11 -23.70
N LEU A 281 -12.10 -5.09 -23.08
CA LEU A 281 -12.09 -3.70 -23.52
C LEU A 281 -10.97 -3.36 -24.51
N ASN A 282 -10.10 -4.32 -24.87
CA ASN A 282 -8.85 -4.13 -25.60
C ASN A 282 -7.87 -3.17 -24.89
N ILE A 283 -7.86 -3.20 -23.56
CA ILE A 283 -6.93 -2.43 -22.71
C ILE A 283 -5.88 -3.40 -22.15
N GLU A 284 -4.64 -2.97 -22.13
CA GLU A 284 -3.52 -3.76 -21.57
C GLU A 284 -3.71 -3.95 -20.06
N PRO A 285 -3.48 -5.14 -19.49
CA PRO A 285 -3.46 -5.34 -18.04
C PRO A 285 -2.35 -4.54 -17.33
N PRO A 286 -2.46 -4.31 -16.01
CA PRO A 286 -1.37 -3.70 -15.23
C PRO A 286 -0.13 -4.56 -15.28
N LYS A 287 1.06 -3.95 -15.08
CA LYS A 287 2.34 -4.68 -15.15
C LYS A 287 2.49 -5.66 -14.00
N THR A 288 2.10 -5.25 -12.79
CA THR A 288 2.22 -6.09 -11.59
C THR A 288 1.05 -5.88 -10.64
N ILE A 289 0.54 -6.97 -10.09
CA ILE A 289 -0.37 -7.02 -8.96
C ILE A 289 0.39 -7.64 -7.80
N PHE A 290 0.67 -6.87 -6.74
CA PHE A 290 1.33 -7.38 -5.54
C PHE A 290 0.30 -7.54 -4.43
N ALA A 291 0.11 -8.78 -3.95
CA ALA A 291 -0.83 -9.10 -2.89
C ALA A 291 -0.09 -9.35 -1.57
N HIS A 292 -0.18 -8.37 -0.67
CA HIS A 292 0.42 -8.49 0.67
C HIS A 292 -0.41 -9.30 1.65
N GLY A 293 0.21 -9.74 2.75
CA GLY A 293 -0.44 -10.47 3.85
C GLY A 293 -1.26 -9.56 4.77
N TRP A 294 -1.80 -10.15 5.83
CA TRP A 294 -2.59 -9.46 6.85
C TRP A 294 -1.77 -9.15 8.10
N TRP A 295 -2.16 -8.10 8.78
CA TRP A 295 -1.86 -7.92 10.19
C TRP A 295 -2.94 -8.60 11.02
N LEU A 296 -2.53 -9.50 11.92
CA LEU A 296 -3.36 -10.29 12.81
C LEU A 296 -3.21 -9.75 14.25
N ILE A 297 -4.20 -10.00 15.11
CA ILE A 297 -4.10 -9.77 16.55
C ILE A 297 -4.39 -11.12 17.23
N GLY A 298 -3.44 -11.59 18.05
CA GLY A 298 -3.57 -12.86 18.74
C GLY A 298 -3.85 -14.03 17.78
N MET A 299 -3.16 -14.06 16.63
CA MET A 299 -3.33 -15.04 15.54
C MET A 299 -4.70 -15.01 14.84
N ASN A 300 -5.56 -14.03 15.11
CA ASN A 300 -6.86 -13.89 14.48
C ASN A 300 -6.89 -12.68 13.54
N LYS A 301 -7.60 -12.81 12.40
CA LYS A 301 -7.90 -11.66 11.53
C LYS A 301 -8.69 -10.63 12.33
N MET A 302 -8.29 -9.34 12.22
CA MET A 302 -9.02 -8.24 12.83
C MET A 302 -10.45 -8.18 12.32
N SER A 303 -11.37 -8.01 13.25
CA SER A 303 -12.79 -7.85 12.93
C SER A 303 -13.46 -7.01 14.01
N LYS A 304 -14.20 -5.97 13.60
CA LYS A 304 -14.97 -5.12 14.53
C LYS A 304 -15.99 -5.93 15.36
N SER A 305 -16.58 -6.96 14.77
CA SER A 305 -17.50 -7.85 15.48
C SER A 305 -16.83 -8.66 16.60
N ARG A 306 -15.50 -8.71 16.64
CA ARG A 306 -14.69 -9.36 17.69
C ARG A 306 -14.04 -8.37 18.67
N GLY A 307 -14.19 -7.05 18.44
CA GLY A 307 -13.63 -6.01 19.33
C GLY A 307 -12.09 -5.93 19.33
N ASN A 308 -11.42 -6.54 18.34
CA ASN A 308 -9.95 -6.59 18.26
C ASN A 308 -9.40 -5.74 17.09
N VAL A 309 -9.82 -4.49 16.99
CA VAL A 309 -9.35 -3.56 15.94
C VAL A 309 -8.39 -2.55 16.54
N ILE A 310 -7.18 -2.46 15.98
CA ILE A 310 -6.23 -1.41 16.33
C ILE A 310 -6.56 -0.16 15.53
N SER A 311 -6.72 0.94 16.23
CA SER A 311 -6.86 2.27 15.65
C SER A 311 -5.49 2.80 15.20
N PRO A 312 -5.27 3.08 13.92
CA PRO A 312 -4.02 3.70 13.48
C PRO A 312 -3.80 5.08 14.09
N LEU A 313 -4.87 5.84 14.37
CA LEU A 313 -4.76 7.18 14.96
C LEU A 313 -4.24 7.12 16.39
N ASP A 314 -4.65 6.11 17.19
CA ASP A 314 -4.14 5.93 18.54
C ASP A 314 -2.65 5.59 18.50
N MET A 315 -2.24 4.69 17.60
CA MET A 315 -0.82 4.36 17.40
C MET A 315 0.02 5.57 17.00
N VAL A 316 -0.52 6.45 16.15
CA VAL A 316 0.16 7.69 15.74
C VAL A 316 0.25 8.67 16.90
N ALA A 317 -0.80 8.78 17.72
CA ALA A 317 -0.82 9.66 18.89
C ALA A 317 0.19 9.23 19.96
N ASP A 318 0.29 7.91 20.21
CA ASP A 318 1.14 7.36 21.26
C ASP A 318 2.62 7.25 20.86
N PHE A 319 2.90 6.87 19.63
CA PHE A 319 4.26 6.52 19.17
C PHE A 319 4.81 7.43 18.06
N GLY A 320 4.00 8.30 17.48
CA GLY A 320 4.35 9.11 16.32
C GLY A 320 4.21 8.39 14.99
N VAL A 321 3.92 9.16 13.95
CA VAL A 321 3.59 8.63 12.61
C VAL A 321 4.74 7.82 12.00
N ASP A 322 5.99 8.31 12.10
CA ASP A 322 7.14 7.65 11.49
C ASP A 322 7.49 6.34 12.19
N THR A 323 7.28 6.24 13.50
CA THR A 323 7.43 4.99 14.27
C THR A 323 6.43 3.94 13.78
N TYR A 324 5.17 4.33 13.61
CA TYR A 324 4.12 3.44 13.12
C TYR A 324 4.40 2.97 11.70
N ARG A 325 4.79 3.88 10.79
CA ARG A 325 5.21 3.57 9.41
C ARG A 325 6.38 2.60 9.39
N TYR A 326 7.43 2.88 10.17
CA TYR A 326 8.61 2.03 10.30
C TYR A 326 8.25 0.62 10.77
N PHE A 327 7.49 0.51 11.85
CA PHE A 327 7.09 -0.78 12.41
C PHE A 327 6.37 -1.65 11.37
N LEU A 328 5.37 -1.10 10.69
CA LEU A 328 4.59 -1.84 9.70
C LEU A 328 5.41 -2.36 8.52
N LEU A 329 6.44 -1.63 8.10
CA LEU A 329 7.29 -2.01 6.97
C LEU A 329 8.53 -2.83 7.38
N ARG A 330 8.87 -2.86 8.68
CA ARG A 330 10.09 -3.50 9.20
C ARG A 330 9.85 -4.83 9.85
N ASP A 331 8.75 -5.00 10.58
CA ASP A 331 8.59 -6.13 11.51
C ASP A 331 8.35 -7.47 10.79
N VAL A 332 7.65 -7.44 9.66
CA VAL A 332 7.30 -8.64 8.88
C VAL A 332 7.68 -8.45 7.41
N PRO A 333 8.28 -9.47 6.74
CA PRO A 333 8.50 -9.42 5.30
C PRO A 333 7.22 -9.13 4.53
N PHE A 334 7.25 -8.12 3.67
CA PHE A 334 6.09 -7.67 2.92
C PHE A 334 5.59 -8.78 1.97
N GLY A 335 4.32 -9.19 2.13
CA GLY A 335 3.73 -10.35 1.44
C GLY A 335 3.31 -11.48 2.39
N LEU A 336 3.89 -11.55 3.59
CA LEU A 336 3.54 -12.51 4.63
C LEU A 336 2.55 -11.90 5.63
N ASP A 337 1.87 -12.77 6.40
CA ASP A 337 1.04 -12.34 7.51
C ASP A 337 1.91 -11.97 8.72
N GLY A 338 1.55 -10.89 9.41
CA GLY A 338 2.19 -10.44 10.65
C GLY A 338 1.24 -10.49 11.83
N ASN A 339 1.79 -10.64 13.03
CA ASN A 339 1.03 -10.52 14.27
C ASN A 339 1.38 -9.19 14.93
N PHE A 340 0.42 -8.29 15.02
CA PHE A 340 0.62 -6.99 15.66
C PHE A 340 0.58 -7.14 17.18
N SER A 341 1.57 -6.57 17.85
CA SER A 341 1.50 -6.30 19.28
C SER A 341 2.18 -4.98 19.60
N GLU A 342 1.64 -4.24 20.54
CA GLU A 342 2.20 -2.99 21.02
C GLU A 342 3.58 -3.21 21.67
N GLU A 343 3.74 -4.33 22.36
CA GLU A 343 5.02 -4.76 22.93
C GLU A 343 6.13 -4.90 21.85
N ALA A 344 5.80 -5.50 20.70
CA ALA A 344 6.72 -5.61 19.58
C ALA A 344 7.09 -4.24 19.01
N LEU A 345 6.10 -3.32 18.91
CA LEU A 345 6.31 -1.94 18.48
C LEU A 345 7.25 -1.20 19.43
N ILE A 346 7.00 -1.24 20.74
CA ILE A 346 7.85 -0.60 21.76
C ILE A 346 9.27 -1.17 21.75
N LYS A 347 9.39 -2.49 21.60
CA LYS A 347 10.69 -3.14 21.49
C LYS A 347 11.48 -2.63 20.27
N ARG A 348 10.83 -2.55 19.10
CA ARG A 348 11.44 -1.98 17.89
C ARG A 348 11.78 -0.51 18.04
N PHE A 349 10.88 0.27 18.64
CA PHE A 349 11.13 1.67 18.92
C PHE A 349 12.41 1.84 19.76
N ASN A 350 12.50 1.13 20.88
CA ASN A 350 13.64 1.28 21.78
C ASN A 350 14.95 0.75 21.18
N SER A 351 14.93 -0.42 20.50
CA SER A 351 16.15 -1.00 19.91
C SER A 351 16.59 -0.23 18.68
N ASP A 352 15.73 -0.15 17.68
CA ASP A 352 16.12 0.30 16.36
C ASP A 352 16.13 1.84 16.26
N LEU A 353 15.06 2.49 16.77
CA LEU A 353 14.91 3.94 16.60
C LEU A 353 15.65 4.73 17.68
N ALA A 354 15.46 4.40 18.96
CA ALA A 354 16.11 5.13 20.05
C ALA A 354 17.60 4.78 20.18
N ASN A 355 17.92 3.49 20.31
CA ASN A 355 19.30 3.05 20.58
C ASN A 355 20.19 3.08 19.34
N ASP A 356 19.69 2.73 18.15
CA ASP A 356 20.55 2.70 16.96
C ASP A 356 20.55 4.06 16.26
N LEU A 357 19.44 4.44 15.59
CA LEU A 357 19.37 5.66 14.77
C LEU A 357 19.48 6.94 15.60
N GLY A 358 18.65 7.05 16.63
CA GLY A 358 18.59 8.25 17.48
C GLY A 358 19.92 8.49 18.21
N ASN A 359 20.52 7.43 18.75
CA ASN A 359 21.81 7.50 19.42
C ASN A 359 22.95 7.88 18.46
N LEU A 360 22.99 7.31 17.24
CA LEU A 360 23.99 7.67 16.23
C LEU A 360 23.94 9.18 15.93
N VAL A 361 22.76 9.71 15.64
CA VAL A 361 22.55 11.13 15.33
C VAL A 361 22.94 11.99 16.54
N TYR A 362 22.40 11.71 17.72
CA TYR A 362 22.62 12.52 18.91
C TYR A 362 24.10 12.55 19.36
N ARG A 363 24.78 11.39 19.35
CA ARG A 363 26.22 11.30 19.71
C ARG A 363 27.07 12.05 18.71
N THR A 364 26.80 11.93 17.40
CA THR A 364 27.54 12.62 16.36
C THR A 364 27.41 14.14 16.51
N LEU A 365 26.20 14.65 16.66
CA LEU A 365 25.96 16.08 16.88
C LEU A 365 26.63 16.59 18.16
N THR A 366 26.60 15.80 19.24
CA THR A 366 27.27 16.14 20.52
C THR A 366 28.79 16.23 20.35
N MET A 367 29.40 15.35 19.55
CA MET A 367 30.84 15.40 19.27
C MET A 367 31.22 16.63 18.43
N ILE A 368 30.40 16.96 17.43
CA ILE A 368 30.62 18.16 16.60
C ILE A 368 30.52 19.43 17.46
N GLU A 369 29.52 19.53 18.31
CA GLU A 369 29.36 20.65 19.24
C GLU A 369 30.55 20.78 20.18
N LYS A 370 30.94 19.69 20.82
CA LYS A 370 32.00 19.66 21.84
C LYS A 370 33.39 19.91 21.27
N TYR A 371 33.74 19.30 20.14
CA TYR A 371 35.11 19.30 19.63
C TYR A 371 35.35 20.28 18.47
N PHE A 372 34.28 20.68 17.76
CA PHE A 372 34.34 21.54 16.58
C PHE A 372 33.39 22.76 16.65
N GLN A 373 32.88 23.10 17.84
CA GLN A 373 32.02 24.28 18.08
C GLN A 373 30.85 24.38 17.12
N GLY A 374 30.24 23.23 16.82
CA GLY A 374 29.09 23.11 15.91
C GLY A 374 29.45 23.16 14.42
N THR A 375 30.70 23.33 14.05
CA THR A 375 31.14 23.34 12.64
C THR A 375 31.49 21.92 12.19
N ILE A 376 30.97 21.50 11.04
CA ILE A 376 31.24 20.18 10.46
C ILE A 376 32.67 20.15 9.92
N PRO A 377 33.54 19.21 10.35
CA PRO A 377 34.92 19.16 9.88
C PRO A 377 35.01 18.74 8.42
N GLN A 378 36.12 19.11 7.77
CA GLN A 378 36.44 18.72 6.39
C GLN A 378 36.74 17.22 6.31
N ARG A 379 36.55 16.64 5.10
CA ARG A 379 36.88 15.24 4.82
C ARG A 379 38.39 15.05 4.87
N GLN A 380 38.81 14.01 5.57
CA GLN A 380 40.20 13.61 5.75
C GLN A 380 40.40 12.15 5.28
N ASN A 381 41.65 11.69 5.32
CA ASN A 381 41.95 10.29 5.04
C ASN A 381 41.28 9.37 6.07
N LEU A 382 40.70 8.29 5.58
CA LEU A 382 40.01 7.29 6.39
C LEU A 382 40.96 6.13 6.71
N ASP A 383 40.86 5.59 7.92
CA ASP A 383 41.47 4.31 8.24
C ASP A 383 40.70 3.16 7.54
N GLU A 384 41.16 1.92 7.76
CA GLU A 384 40.58 0.73 7.12
C GLU A 384 39.10 0.56 7.43
N GLN A 385 38.71 0.71 8.69
CA GLN A 385 37.31 0.59 9.09
C GLN A 385 36.45 1.69 8.53
N GLY A 386 36.97 2.92 8.48
CA GLY A 386 36.29 4.06 7.84
C GLY A 386 36.11 3.86 6.33
N ARG A 387 37.10 3.29 5.61
CA ARG A 387 36.96 2.94 4.18
C ARG A 387 35.84 1.92 3.96
N GLN A 388 35.76 0.89 4.80
CA GLN A 388 34.70 -0.12 4.71
C GLN A 388 33.29 0.49 4.92
N ILE A 389 33.15 1.51 5.77
CA ILE A 389 31.90 2.23 5.97
C ILE A 389 31.59 3.10 4.72
N ASP A 390 32.61 3.80 4.16
CA ASP A 390 32.43 4.61 2.95
C ASP A 390 32.00 3.74 1.74
N GLU A 391 32.51 2.52 1.64
CA GLU A 391 32.05 1.54 0.65
C GLU A 391 30.58 1.14 0.84
N LYS A 392 30.16 0.97 2.10
CA LYS A 392 28.74 0.69 2.40
C LYS A 392 27.83 1.84 2.03
N ILE A 393 28.26 3.11 2.27
CA ILE A 393 27.53 4.31 1.81
C ILE A 393 27.34 4.23 0.30
N LYS A 394 28.42 4.02 -0.46
CA LYS A 394 28.39 3.96 -1.94
C LYS A 394 27.52 2.80 -2.48
N ALA A 395 27.47 1.68 -1.76
CA ALA A 395 26.71 0.51 -2.18
C ALA A 395 25.22 0.60 -1.84
N LEU A 396 24.82 1.43 -0.87
CA LEU A 396 23.47 1.52 -0.35
C LEU A 396 22.41 1.84 -1.42
N PRO A 397 22.60 2.86 -2.31
CA PRO A 397 21.59 3.18 -3.31
C PRO A 397 21.25 2.00 -4.23
N ARG A 398 22.26 1.21 -4.64
CA ARG A 398 22.05 0.03 -5.47
C ARG A 398 21.29 -1.07 -4.74
N LYS A 399 21.58 -1.30 -3.47
CA LYS A 399 20.87 -2.28 -2.63
C LYS A 399 19.42 -1.90 -2.43
N LEU A 400 19.17 -0.62 -2.14
CA LEU A 400 17.81 -0.09 -2.02
C LEU A 400 17.05 -0.23 -3.33
N ALA A 401 17.66 0.10 -4.46
CA ALA A 401 17.01 -0.04 -5.77
C ALA A 401 16.59 -1.49 -6.05
N SER A 402 17.41 -2.47 -5.68
CA SER A 402 17.07 -3.89 -5.82
C SER A 402 15.89 -4.31 -4.95
N ALA A 403 15.87 -3.89 -3.68
CA ALA A 403 14.79 -4.23 -2.74
C ALA A 403 13.47 -3.52 -3.11
N MET A 404 13.53 -2.23 -3.44
CA MET A 404 12.34 -1.44 -3.79
C MET A 404 11.72 -1.82 -5.14
N ALA A 405 12.46 -2.47 -6.03
CA ALA A 405 11.93 -2.98 -7.30
C ALA A 405 10.91 -4.13 -7.13
N ILE A 406 10.95 -4.83 -6.01
CA ILE A 406 10.08 -5.97 -5.68
C ILE A 406 9.32 -5.78 -4.36
N PRO A 407 8.91 -4.60 -4.00
CA PRO A 407 8.47 -4.10 -2.69
C PRO A 407 8.98 -4.87 -1.46
N ASP A 408 10.30 -5.09 -1.36
CA ASP A 408 10.93 -5.72 -0.19
C ASP A 408 11.41 -4.65 0.81
N PHE A 409 10.45 -4.06 1.53
CA PHE A 409 10.71 -2.99 2.49
C PHE A 409 11.58 -3.46 3.66
N ASN A 410 11.40 -4.70 4.08
CA ASN A 410 12.17 -5.28 5.20
C ASN A 410 13.65 -5.30 4.86
N SER A 411 14.03 -5.86 3.71
CA SER A 411 15.43 -5.88 3.25
C SER A 411 15.98 -4.47 3.00
N ALA A 412 15.16 -3.56 2.46
CA ALA A 412 15.58 -2.17 2.26
C ALA A 412 15.96 -1.50 3.60
N LEU A 413 15.13 -1.65 4.63
CA LEU A 413 15.40 -1.15 5.98
C LEU A 413 16.58 -1.90 6.64
N GLU A 414 16.75 -3.19 6.39
CA GLU A 414 17.90 -3.94 6.90
C GLU A 414 19.22 -3.41 6.35
N TYR A 415 19.31 -3.08 5.07
CA TYR A 415 20.51 -2.46 4.49
C TYR A 415 20.84 -1.12 5.14
N LEU A 416 19.83 -0.32 5.49
CA LEU A 416 20.00 0.92 6.24
C LEU A 416 20.56 0.66 7.64
N TRP A 417 19.99 -0.32 8.36
CA TRP A 417 20.43 -0.65 9.71
C TRP A 417 21.83 -1.25 9.76
N VAL A 418 22.24 -1.99 8.74
CA VAL A 418 23.64 -2.44 8.59
C VAL A 418 24.60 -1.24 8.53
N LEU A 419 24.24 -0.16 7.84
CA LEU A 419 25.07 1.06 7.79
C LEU A 419 25.07 1.78 9.14
N ILE A 420 23.92 2.00 9.77
CA ILE A 420 23.75 2.64 11.07
C ILE A 420 24.55 1.91 12.14
N ASN A 421 24.43 0.58 12.21
CA ASN A 421 25.12 -0.24 13.20
C ASN A 421 26.63 -0.28 12.97
N SER A 422 27.08 -0.24 11.71
CA SER A 422 28.51 -0.11 11.40
C SER A 422 29.08 1.22 11.91
N ALA A 423 28.32 2.31 11.78
CA ALA A 423 28.73 3.62 12.29
C ALA A 423 28.73 3.67 13.82
N ASN A 424 27.72 3.11 14.49
CA ASN A 424 27.70 3.00 15.95
C ASN A 424 28.89 2.20 16.48
N LYS A 425 29.18 1.04 15.87
CA LYS A 425 30.33 0.22 16.22
C LYS A 425 31.66 0.97 16.02
N TYR A 426 31.77 1.74 14.93
CA TYR A 426 32.97 2.54 14.67
C TYR A 426 33.22 3.59 15.77
N ILE A 427 32.12 4.20 16.29
CA ILE A 427 32.24 5.13 17.44
C ILE A 427 32.80 4.40 18.68
N GLU A 428 32.37 3.19 18.96
CA GLU A 428 32.80 2.40 20.12
C GLU A 428 34.23 1.94 19.99
N ASP A 429 34.64 1.45 18.83
CA ASP A 429 35.98 0.96 18.53
C ASP A 429 37.03 2.11 18.56
N LYS A 430 36.68 3.23 17.92
CA LYS A 430 37.58 4.39 17.72
C LYS A 430 37.79 5.22 18.99
N LYS A 431 36.81 5.21 19.91
CA LYS A 431 36.86 5.97 21.17
C LYS A 431 37.26 7.44 20.97
N PRO A 432 36.47 8.24 20.22
CA PRO A 432 36.84 9.60 19.76
C PRO A 432 37.25 10.54 20.89
N TRP A 433 36.80 10.29 22.11
CA TRP A 433 37.26 11.04 23.30
C TRP A 433 38.75 10.87 23.61
N ASN A 434 39.36 9.76 23.20
CA ASN A 434 40.79 9.55 23.33
C ASN A 434 41.55 10.35 22.28
N LEU A 435 41.11 10.34 21.03
CA LEU A 435 41.67 11.18 19.95
C LEU A 435 41.66 12.68 20.33
N ALA A 436 40.58 13.12 20.99
CA ALA A 436 40.49 14.50 21.47
C ALA A 436 41.50 14.79 22.59
N LYS A 437 41.72 13.86 23.53
CA LYS A 437 42.71 14.00 24.61
C LYS A 437 44.16 13.99 24.09
N GLU A 438 44.42 13.22 23.02
CA GLU A 438 45.73 13.11 22.37
C GLU A 438 45.99 14.23 21.36
N ASN A 439 45.11 15.22 21.25
CA ASN A 439 45.17 16.33 20.26
C ASN A 439 45.26 15.86 18.79
N LYS A 440 44.77 14.68 18.46
CA LYS A 440 44.70 14.15 17.08
C LYS A 440 43.51 14.74 16.32
N LYS A 441 43.54 16.07 16.16
CA LYS A 441 42.40 16.84 15.65
C LYS A 441 42.02 16.48 14.21
N GLU A 442 43.01 16.18 13.35
CA GLU A 442 42.74 15.79 11.94
C GLU A 442 42.04 14.42 11.87
N GLU A 443 42.59 13.42 12.61
CA GLU A 443 42.00 12.08 12.65
C GLU A 443 40.58 12.11 13.24
N LEU A 444 40.38 12.88 14.33
CA LEU A 444 39.05 13.10 14.90
C LEU A 444 38.10 13.80 13.91
N GLY A 445 38.60 14.77 13.15
CA GLY A 445 37.83 15.45 12.11
C GLY A 445 37.40 14.53 11.00
N GLY A 446 38.30 13.70 10.48
CA GLY A 446 38.02 12.69 9.47
C GLY A 446 36.98 11.67 9.93
N PHE A 447 37.14 11.17 11.16
CA PHE A 447 36.19 10.27 11.80
C PHE A 447 34.78 10.88 11.92
N ILE A 448 34.67 12.09 12.48
CA ILE A 448 33.36 12.76 12.65
C ILE A 448 32.75 13.09 11.28
N ARG A 449 33.54 13.51 10.31
CA ARG A 449 33.04 13.80 8.96
C ARG A 449 32.43 12.56 8.32
N LEU A 450 33.03 11.38 8.47
CA LEU A 450 32.44 10.14 7.96
C LEU A 450 31.09 9.84 8.62
N LEU A 451 30.95 10.05 9.93
CA LEU A 451 29.67 9.87 10.61
C LEU A 451 28.60 10.83 10.07
N VAL A 452 29.00 12.08 9.75
CA VAL A 452 28.10 13.05 9.09
C VAL A 452 27.66 12.54 7.71
N ASP A 453 28.60 12.01 6.92
CA ASP A 453 28.31 11.47 5.60
C ASP A 453 27.36 10.26 5.70
N VAL A 454 27.53 9.36 6.71
CA VAL A 454 26.60 8.27 7.01
C VAL A 454 25.20 8.81 7.33
N ILE A 455 25.09 9.78 8.25
CA ILE A 455 23.80 10.31 8.69
C ILE A 455 23.06 11.01 7.55
N ARG A 456 23.78 11.73 6.68
CA ARG A 456 23.20 12.35 5.48
C ARG A 456 22.64 11.30 4.53
N GLU A 457 23.41 10.25 4.25
CA GLU A 457 22.94 9.15 3.39
C GLU A 457 21.74 8.42 4.00
N VAL A 458 21.79 8.16 5.32
CA VAL A 458 20.65 7.57 6.05
C VAL A 458 19.41 8.47 5.96
N ALA A 459 19.54 9.79 6.16
CA ALA A 459 18.41 10.71 6.07
C ALA A 459 17.78 10.71 4.66
N GLU A 460 18.61 10.66 3.61
CA GLU A 460 18.11 10.54 2.24
C GLU A 460 17.42 9.19 2.01
N ALA A 461 18.01 8.10 2.47
CA ALA A 461 17.54 6.75 2.20
C ALA A 461 16.30 6.36 3.02
N ILE A 462 16.13 6.93 4.23
CA ILE A 462 15.00 6.63 5.12
C ILE A 462 13.76 7.48 4.79
N TYR A 463 13.89 8.55 4.02
CA TYR A 463 12.81 9.48 3.69
C TYR A 463 11.52 8.80 3.17
N PRO A 464 11.57 7.80 2.28
CA PRO A 464 10.36 7.11 1.85
C PRO A 464 9.60 6.41 2.99
N PHE A 465 10.31 5.93 3.99
CA PHE A 465 9.76 5.19 5.13
C PHE A 465 9.32 6.10 6.27
N MET A 466 10.15 7.07 6.62
CA MET A 466 10.04 7.95 7.78
C MET A 466 10.32 9.41 7.38
N PRO A 467 9.39 10.07 6.66
CA PRO A 467 9.65 11.36 6.06
C PRO A 467 9.91 12.48 7.08
N GLN A 468 9.18 12.51 8.21
CA GLN A 468 9.38 13.54 9.24
C GLN A 468 10.73 13.38 9.96
N THR A 469 11.12 12.14 10.23
CA THR A 469 12.42 11.82 10.83
C THR A 469 13.57 12.21 9.90
N ALA A 470 13.45 11.92 8.61
CA ALA A 470 14.44 12.31 7.61
C ALA A 470 14.65 13.83 7.56
N GLU A 471 13.57 14.60 7.51
CA GLU A 471 13.64 16.07 7.55
C GLU A 471 14.23 16.58 8.87
N SER A 472 13.82 16.01 10.02
CA SER A 472 14.38 16.37 11.32
C SER A 472 15.90 16.11 11.40
N ILE A 473 16.37 15.02 10.80
CA ILE A 473 17.83 14.73 10.71
C ILE A 473 18.52 15.78 9.86
N LYS A 474 17.98 16.11 8.67
CA LYS A 474 18.54 17.12 7.77
C LYS A 474 18.64 18.50 8.42
N ASP A 475 17.58 18.90 9.12
CA ASP A 475 17.54 20.18 9.83
C ASP A 475 18.59 20.26 10.95
N GLN A 476 18.77 19.17 11.72
CA GLN A 476 19.74 19.15 12.81
C GLN A 476 21.18 19.09 12.32
N ILE A 477 21.46 18.36 11.24
CA ILE A 477 22.84 18.23 10.75
C ILE A 477 23.28 19.43 9.91
N GLY A 478 22.35 20.12 9.26
CA GLY A 478 22.63 21.28 8.44
C GLY A 478 23.65 21.03 7.31
N ARG A 479 24.10 22.11 6.66
CA ARG A 479 25.10 22.01 5.58
C ARG A 479 26.54 22.05 6.12
N ASP A 480 26.89 23.10 6.84
CA ASP A 480 28.26 23.38 7.33
C ASP A 480 28.30 23.49 8.87
N LYS A 481 27.16 23.80 9.49
CA LYS A 481 26.98 23.89 10.93
C LYS A 481 25.75 23.12 11.37
N ILE A 482 25.88 22.45 12.51
CA ILE A 482 24.76 21.71 13.11
C ILE A 482 23.79 22.68 13.84
N LYS A 483 22.53 22.22 13.95
CA LYS A 483 21.49 22.81 14.81
C LYS A 483 20.99 21.71 15.74
N LYS A 484 21.80 21.37 16.76
CA LYS A 484 21.47 20.28 17.66
C LYS A 484 20.12 20.53 18.34
N GLY A 485 19.16 19.64 18.09
CA GLY A 485 17.82 19.65 18.69
C GLY A 485 17.70 18.63 19.83
N LYS A 486 16.44 18.36 20.20
CA LYS A 486 16.12 17.25 21.10
C LYS A 486 16.46 15.90 20.44
N PRO A 487 16.67 14.84 21.25
CA PRO A 487 16.77 13.46 20.71
C PRO A 487 15.57 13.14 19.81
N LEU A 488 15.81 12.49 18.67
CA LEU A 488 14.77 12.12 17.71
C LEU A 488 13.75 11.15 18.32
N PHE A 489 14.24 10.21 19.11
CA PHE A 489 13.45 9.16 19.73
C PHE A 489 13.85 9.03 21.21
N PRO A 490 13.14 9.70 22.13
CA PRO A 490 13.33 9.46 23.55
C PRO A 490 12.84 8.06 23.90
N ARG A 491 13.64 7.33 24.69
CA ARG A 491 13.32 5.94 25.07
C ARG A 491 11.97 5.89 25.80
N ILE A 492 11.17 4.88 25.49
CA ILE A 492 9.91 4.57 26.16
C ILE A 492 10.21 3.54 27.26
N ASP A 493 9.83 3.89 28.50
CA ASP A 493 9.91 2.96 29.63
C ASP A 493 8.75 1.94 29.51
N ILE A 494 9.07 0.65 29.71
CA ILE A 494 8.12 -0.47 29.66
C ILE A 494 7.62 -0.77 31.07
#